data_d6a8fad0da27d7bfc39bdf177127d428
#
_entry.id   d6a8fad0da27d7bfc39bdf177127d428
#
_cell.length_a   1.000
_cell.length_b   1.000
_cell.length_c   1.000
_cell.angle_alpha   90.00
_cell.angle_beta   90.00
_cell.angle_gamma   90.00
#
_symmetry.space_group_name_H-M   'P 1'
#
loop_
_entity.id
_entity.type
_entity.pdbx_description
1 polymer ?
#
loop_
_entity_poly.entity_id
_entity_poly.type
_entity_poly.pdbx_seq_one_letter_code
_entity_poly.pdbx_strand_id
1 'polypeptide(L)'
;QAASSGIRCSYCSLEMSAGQLAGRLLTSVSGVPRPKGKGSLTHEQKTKLERTTQSLKGWPITFKDDTESTLEAFSAFLSQQRLEGDLGMVIVDYLQLLSSPGFDSRVQEVSHITRTLKQLSMKFSCVVIALSQLNRALESQNRDPALSDLRESGSIEQDSDAVILLNVKERLEDFNDVIKLNLAKARDCEVGVIEVLFSKRTGRFSAYHAPRLNDNEKPKPKSGWMG
;
A
#
# COMPACT_ATOMS: atom_id res chain seq x y z
N GLN A 1 -7.71 0.14 -9.47
CA GLN A 1 -7.75 0.86 -10.77
C GLN A 1 -6.99 0.11 -11.86
N ALA A 2 -5.70 -0.25 -11.72
CA ALA A 2 -4.94 -0.92 -12.79
C ALA A 2 -5.69 -2.11 -13.40
N ALA A 3 -6.14 -3.05 -12.57
CA ALA A 3 -6.88 -4.22 -13.03
C ALA A 3 -8.25 -3.89 -13.64
N SER A 4 -8.94 -2.86 -13.15
CA SER A 4 -10.21 -2.41 -13.76
C SER A 4 -10.00 -1.78 -15.14
N SER A 5 -8.79 -1.37 -15.46
CA SER A 5 -8.38 -0.89 -16.80
C SER A 5 -7.77 -2.00 -17.66
N GLY A 6 -7.91 -3.26 -17.27
CA GLY A 6 -7.42 -4.42 -18.02
C GLY A 6 -5.94 -4.75 -17.84
N ILE A 7 -5.23 -4.03 -16.96
CA ILE A 7 -3.82 -4.32 -16.67
C ILE A 7 -3.74 -5.56 -15.78
N ARG A 8 -3.00 -6.59 -16.22
CA ARG A 8 -2.78 -7.81 -15.43
C ARG A 8 -1.96 -7.48 -14.19
N CYS A 9 -2.49 -7.87 -13.03
CA CYS A 9 -1.91 -7.61 -11.71
C CYS A 9 -1.69 -8.93 -10.96
N SER A 10 -0.52 -9.07 -10.34
CA SER A 10 -0.24 -10.15 -9.38
C SER A 10 -0.05 -9.55 -8.00
N TYR A 11 -0.81 -10.02 -7.02
CA TYR A 11 -0.69 -9.62 -5.63
C TYR A 11 -0.15 -10.79 -4.81
N CYS A 12 1.08 -10.67 -4.38
CA CYS A 12 1.76 -11.66 -3.55
C CYS A 12 1.67 -11.24 -2.10
N SER A 13 0.81 -11.89 -1.34
CA SER A 13 0.63 -11.67 0.08
C SER A 13 1.32 -12.76 0.86
N LEU A 14 2.20 -12.36 1.76
CA LEU A 14 2.93 -13.26 2.65
C LEU A 14 2.35 -13.25 4.07
N GLU A 15 1.33 -12.43 4.31
CA GLU A 15 0.67 -12.28 5.62
C GLU A 15 -0.81 -12.65 5.58
N MET A 16 -1.48 -12.38 4.45
CA MET A 16 -2.94 -12.51 4.35
C MET A 16 -3.35 -13.53 3.29
N SER A 17 -4.41 -14.29 3.57
CA SER A 17 -4.98 -15.19 2.57
C SER A 17 -5.65 -14.46 1.39
N ALA A 18 -5.68 -15.09 0.23
CA ALA A 18 -6.37 -14.59 -0.98
C ALA A 18 -7.84 -14.26 -0.70
N GLY A 19 -8.52 -15.07 0.11
CA GLY A 19 -9.89 -14.82 0.53
C GLY A 19 -10.06 -13.52 1.35
N GLN A 20 -9.10 -13.23 2.23
CA GLN A 20 -9.10 -11.97 2.98
C GLN A 20 -8.85 -10.76 2.07
N LEU A 21 -7.91 -10.88 1.12
CA LEU A 21 -7.61 -9.83 0.15
C LEU A 21 -8.78 -9.58 -0.80
N ALA A 22 -9.37 -10.63 -1.36
CA ALA A 22 -10.57 -10.53 -2.20
C ALA A 22 -11.73 -9.85 -1.46
N GLY A 23 -11.93 -10.19 -0.18
CA GLY A 23 -12.92 -9.52 0.64
C GLY A 23 -12.60 -8.05 0.94
N ARG A 24 -11.33 -7.66 1.13
CA ARG A 24 -10.92 -6.25 1.23
C ARG A 24 -11.16 -5.52 -0.08
N LEU A 25 -10.80 -6.13 -1.21
CA LEU A 25 -11.03 -5.58 -2.53
C LEU A 25 -12.52 -5.36 -2.80
N LEU A 26 -13.36 -6.36 -2.50
CA LEU A 26 -14.81 -6.27 -2.63
C LEU A 26 -15.39 -5.12 -1.80
N THR A 27 -14.97 -4.98 -0.54
CA THR A 27 -15.37 -3.89 0.35
C THR A 27 -14.95 -2.53 -0.21
N SER A 28 -13.70 -2.45 -0.69
CA SER A 28 -13.16 -1.20 -1.23
C SER A 28 -13.87 -0.80 -2.52
N VAL A 29 -14.11 -1.72 -3.45
CA VAL A 29 -14.75 -1.42 -4.74
C VAL A 29 -16.24 -1.15 -4.56
N SER A 30 -16.96 -1.96 -3.78
CA SER A 30 -18.39 -1.75 -3.54
C SER A 30 -18.67 -0.52 -2.67
N GLY A 31 -17.74 -0.14 -1.78
CA GLY A 31 -17.99 0.85 -0.73
C GLY A 31 -18.97 0.37 0.36
N VAL A 32 -19.29 -0.92 0.37
CA VAL A 32 -20.12 -1.53 1.42
C VAL A 32 -19.21 -2.02 2.54
N PRO A 33 -19.30 -1.45 3.76
CA PRO A 33 -18.48 -1.90 4.89
C PRO A 33 -18.77 -3.36 5.24
N ARG A 34 -17.74 -4.08 5.70
CA ARG A 34 -17.95 -5.41 6.28
C ARG A 34 -18.82 -5.29 7.52
N PRO A 35 -19.88 -6.12 7.64
CA PRO A 35 -20.69 -6.13 8.85
C PRO A 35 -19.83 -6.53 10.03
N LYS A 36 -19.94 -5.79 11.15
CA LYS A 36 -19.32 -6.13 12.42
C LYS A 36 -20.28 -7.06 13.19
N GLY A 37 -19.83 -8.28 13.49
CA GLY A 37 -20.61 -9.25 14.25
C GLY A 37 -21.82 -9.82 13.48
N LYS A 38 -22.95 -10.01 14.16
CA LYS A 38 -24.19 -10.60 13.60
C LYS A 38 -25.05 -9.60 12.80
N GLY A 39 -24.52 -8.44 12.43
CA GLY A 39 -25.24 -7.44 11.63
C GLY A 39 -25.63 -8.02 10.26
N SER A 40 -26.89 -7.85 9.86
CA SER A 40 -27.36 -8.24 8.53
C SER A 40 -27.18 -7.10 7.53
N LEU A 41 -26.78 -7.47 6.32
CA LEU A 41 -26.73 -6.53 5.20
C LEU A 41 -28.15 -6.19 4.75
N THR A 42 -28.39 -4.94 4.38
CA THR A 42 -29.64 -4.53 3.72
C THR A 42 -29.76 -5.18 2.33
N HIS A 43 -30.96 -5.21 1.78
CA HIS A 43 -31.16 -5.72 0.41
C HIS A 43 -30.33 -4.96 -0.61
N GLU A 44 -30.28 -3.64 -0.52
CA GLU A 44 -29.46 -2.79 -1.38
C GLU A 44 -27.97 -3.12 -1.26
N GLN A 45 -27.45 -3.29 -0.04
CA GLN A 45 -26.06 -3.67 0.19
C GLN A 45 -25.72 -5.03 -0.44
N LYS A 46 -26.62 -6.02 -0.31
CA LYS A 46 -26.46 -7.35 -0.92
C LYS A 46 -26.39 -7.24 -2.45
N THR A 47 -27.36 -6.56 -3.07
CA THR A 47 -27.39 -6.34 -4.51
C THR A 47 -26.13 -5.63 -5.01
N LYS A 48 -25.64 -4.64 -4.27
CA LYS A 48 -24.40 -3.92 -4.61
C LYS A 48 -23.18 -4.82 -4.54
N LEU A 49 -23.08 -5.67 -3.52
CA LEU A 49 -22.00 -6.65 -3.38
C LEU A 49 -22.03 -7.69 -4.49
N GLU A 50 -23.21 -8.21 -4.86
CA GLU A 50 -23.39 -9.17 -5.95
C GLU A 50 -22.94 -8.59 -7.30
N ARG A 51 -23.38 -7.39 -7.64
CA ARG A 51 -22.95 -6.67 -8.86
C ARG A 51 -21.43 -6.44 -8.87
N THR A 52 -20.87 -6.01 -7.74
CA THR A 52 -19.43 -5.78 -7.63
C THR A 52 -18.66 -7.09 -7.76
N THR A 53 -19.14 -8.18 -7.15
CA THR A 53 -18.52 -9.51 -7.27
C THR A 53 -18.49 -9.96 -8.72
N GLN A 54 -19.59 -9.76 -9.46
CA GLN A 54 -19.65 -10.12 -10.87
C GLN A 54 -18.66 -9.30 -11.72
N SER A 55 -18.52 -8.01 -11.42
CA SER A 55 -17.51 -7.15 -12.07
C SER A 55 -16.09 -7.61 -11.78
N LEU A 56 -15.78 -7.93 -10.52
CA LEU A 56 -14.43 -8.34 -10.08
C LEU A 56 -13.98 -9.66 -10.72
N LYS A 57 -14.89 -10.57 -11.08
CA LYS A 57 -14.54 -11.83 -11.78
C LYS A 57 -13.86 -11.59 -13.13
N GLY A 58 -14.13 -10.47 -13.77
CA GLY A 58 -13.50 -10.09 -15.04
C GLY A 58 -12.17 -9.36 -14.90
N TRP A 59 -11.75 -9.05 -13.70
CA TRP A 59 -10.49 -8.32 -13.52
C TRP A 59 -9.29 -9.28 -13.55
N PRO A 60 -8.23 -8.95 -14.30
CA PRO A 60 -7.05 -9.79 -14.42
C PRO A 60 -6.14 -9.65 -13.17
N ILE A 61 -6.63 -10.14 -12.03
CA ILE A 61 -5.87 -10.15 -10.76
C ILE A 61 -5.63 -11.59 -10.35
N THR A 62 -4.36 -11.92 -10.08
CA THR A 62 -3.95 -13.17 -9.45
C THR A 62 -3.49 -12.90 -8.02
N PHE A 63 -4.04 -13.62 -7.04
CA PHE A 63 -3.55 -13.61 -5.67
C PHE A 63 -2.67 -14.83 -5.42
N LYS A 64 -1.46 -14.61 -4.90
CA LYS A 64 -0.56 -15.64 -4.40
C LYS A 64 -0.47 -15.47 -2.89
N ASP A 65 -0.93 -16.48 -2.14
CA ASP A 65 -1.00 -16.48 -0.67
C ASP A 65 -0.44 -17.77 -0.07
N ASP A 66 0.43 -18.47 -0.81
CA ASP A 66 1.08 -19.65 -0.31
C ASP A 66 2.16 -19.32 0.73
N THR A 67 2.51 -20.33 1.51
CA THR A 67 3.48 -20.20 2.61
C THR A 67 4.94 -20.18 2.13
N GLU A 68 5.19 -20.43 0.85
CA GLU A 68 6.53 -20.33 0.27
C GLU A 68 6.90 -18.87 0.04
N SER A 69 7.58 -18.29 1.02
CA SER A 69 8.03 -16.90 1.01
C SER A 69 9.45 -16.71 0.45
N THR A 70 9.97 -17.69 -0.31
CA THR A 70 11.31 -17.57 -0.87
C THR A 70 11.33 -16.71 -2.14
N LEU A 71 12.42 -16.00 -2.36
CA LEU A 71 12.63 -15.17 -3.55
C LEU A 71 12.61 -15.99 -4.83
N GLU A 72 13.12 -17.24 -4.76
CA GLU A 72 13.12 -18.20 -5.86
C GLU A 72 11.68 -18.62 -6.24
N ALA A 73 10.85 -19.00 -5.26
CA ALA A 73 9.45 -19.36 -5.48
C ALA A 73 8.65 -18.17 -6.02
N PHE A 74 8.92 -16.96 -5.52
CA PHE A 74 8.34 -15.73 -6.03
C PHE A 74 8.73 -15.48 -7.51
N SER A 75 10.02 -15.63 -7.84
CA SER A 75 10.53 -15.43 -9.20
C SER A 75 9.96 -16.47 -10.18
N ALA A 76 9.82 -17.72 -9.76
CA ALA A 76 9.19 -18.80 -10.53
C ALA A 76 7.71 -18.49 -10.79
N PHE A 77 6.97 -18.05 -9.77
CA PHE A 77 5.57 -17.62 -9.91
C PHE A 77 5.42 -16.50 -10.94
N LEU A 78 6.23 -15.45 -10.87
CA LEU A 78 6.17 -14.36 -11.86
C LEU A 78 6.51 -14.84 -13.28
N SER A 79 7.46 -15.75 -13.41
CA SER A 79 7.80 -16.36 -14.70
C SER A 79 6.63 -17.16 -15.28
N GLN A 80 5.90 -17.90 -14.45
CA GLN A 80 4.67 -18.57 -14.84
C GLN A 80 3.58 -17.60 -15.26
N GLN A 81 3.33 -16.54 -14.45
CA GLN A 81 2.34 -15.52 -14.79
C GLN A 81 2.65 -14.83 -16.14
N ARG A 82 3.92 -14.65 -16.46
CA ARG A 82 4.36 -14.07 -17.74
C ARG A 82 4.05 -14.96 -18.95
N LEU A 83 4.04 -16.30 -18.77
CA LEU A 83 3.62 -17.24 -19.83
C LEU A 83 2.14 -17.12 -20.17
N GLU A 84 1.32 -16.72 -19.21
CA GLU A 84 -0.13 -16.54 -19.39
C GLU A 84 -0.48 -15.19 -20.05
N GLY A 85 0.46 -14.26 -20.16
CA GLY A 85 0.32 -12.96 -20.79
C GLY A 85 1.19 -11.86 -20.17
N ASP A 86 1.08 -10.66 -20.71
CA ASP A 86 1.85 -9.52 -20.24
C ASP A 86 1.47 -9.13 -18.81
N LEU A 87 2.47 -9.06 -17.95
CA LEU A 87 2.33 -8.68 -16.55
C LEU A 87 2.59 -7.18 -16.44
N GLY A 88 1.58 -6.41 -15.99
CA GLY A 88 1.71 -4.95 -15.89
C GLY A 88 2.07 -4.47 -14.49
N MET A 89 1.61 -5.17 -13.43
CA MET A 89 1.86 -4.79 -12.05
C MET A 89 2.03 -5.99 -11.13
N VAL A 90 2.98 -5.91 -10.23
CA VAL A 90 3.21 -6.89 -9.15
C VAL A 90 3.22 -6.16 -7.82
N ILE A 91 2.53 -6.69 -6.82
CA ILE A 91 2.53 -6.18 -5.45
C ILE A 91 3.11 -7.25 -4.54
N VAL A 92 4.05 -6.88 -3.68
CA VAL A 92 4.66 -7.73 -2.64
C VAL A 92 4.27 -7.18 -1.27
N ASP A 93 3.50 -7.93 -0.50
CA ASP A 93 2.98 -7.52 0.81
C ASP A 93 3.40 -8.53 1.89
N TYR A 94 4.46 -8.27 2.61
CA TYR A 94 5.42 -7.18 2.52
C TYR A 94 6.86 -7.73 2.41
N LEU A 95 7.78 -6.86 1.99
CA LEU A 95 9.15 -7.21 1.59
C LEU A 95 9.91 -8.01 2.66
N GLN A 96 9.76 -7.64 3.94
CA GLN A 96 10.48 -8.29 5.04
C GLN A 96 10.03 -9.74 5.33
N LEU A 97 8.95 -10.21 4.72
CA LEU A 97 8.55 -11.62 4.79
C LEU A 97 9.17 -12.47 3.68
N LEU A 98 9.71 -11.86 2.63
CA LEU A 98 10.51 -12.59 1.64
C LEU A 98 11.80 -13.07 2.29
N SER A 99 12.19 -14.29 1.96
CA SER A 99 13.45 -14.89 2.37
C SER A 99 14.32 -15.27 1.16
N SER A 100 15.62 -15.15 1.34
CA SER A 100 16.62 -15.66 0.40
C SER A 100 17.78 -16.22 1.22
N PRO A 101 17.80 -17.52 1.52
CA PRO A 101 18.80 -18.13 2.38
C PRO A 101 20.20 -18.04 1.76
N GLY A 102 21.22 -18.11 2.62
CA GLY A 102 22.63 -18.11 2.19
C GLY A 102 23.37 -16.79 2.41
N PHE A 103 22.79 -15.85 3.15
CA PHE A 103 23.43 -14.58 3.53
C PHE A 103 23.76 -14.54 5.02
N ASP A 104 24.91 -13.94 5.37
CA ASP A 104 25.38 -13.84 6.76
C ASP A 104 24.59 -12.83 7.60
N SER A 105 23.91 -11.90 6.96
CA SER A 105 23.10 -10.88 7.64
C SER A 105 21.80 -10.57 6.92
N ARG A 106 20.78 -10.14 7.69
CA ARG A 106 19.48 -9.73 7.15
C ARG A 106 19.62 -8.54 6.18
N VAL A 107 20.56 -7.64 6.44
CA VAL A 107 20.82 -6.49 5.55
C VAL A 107 21.30 -6.95 4.17
N GLN A 108 22.20 -7.94 4.12
CA GLN A 108 22.66 -8.50 2.84
C GLN A 108 21.53 -9.24 2.12
N GLU A 109 20.74 -10.01 2.84
CA GLU A 109 19.58 -10.73 2.30
C GLU A 109 18.55 -9.75 1.70
N VAL A 110 18.18 -8.69 2.43
CA VAL A 110 17.25 -7.66 1.94
C VAL A 110 17.84 -6.93 0.72
N SER A 111 19.15 -6.65 0.73
CA SER A 111 19.82 -6.05 -0.44
C SER A 111 19.78 -6.95 -1.67
N HIS A 112 19.89 -8.26 -1.49
CA HIS A 112 19.72 -9.21 -2.58
C HIS A 112 18.28 -9.24 -3.08
N ILE A 113 17.30 -9.26 -2.18
CA ILE A 113 15.87 -9.25 -2.50
C ILE A 113 15.51 -7.99 -3.30
N THR A 114 15.88 -6.80 -2.83
CA THR A 114 15.52 -5.53 -3.50
C THR A 114 16.13 -5.44 -4.90
N ARG A 115 17.40 -5.83 -5.04
CA ARG A 115 18.08 -5.89 -6.35
C ARG A 115 17.39 -6.86 -7.30
N THR A 116 16.99 -8.03 -6.81
CA THR A 116 16.28 -9.04 -7.60
C THR A 116 14.91 -8.54 -8.03
N LEU A 117 14.14 -7.90 -7.13
CA LEU A 117 12.86 -7.28 -7.49
C LEU A 117 13.02 -6.22 -8.58
N LYS A 118 14.07 -5.41 -8.52
CA LYS A 118 14.38 -4.44 -9.57
C LYS A 118 14.71 -5.13 -10.91
N GLN A 119 15.50 -6.20 -10.89
CA GLN A 119 15.81 -6.99 -12.08
C GLN A 119 14.56 -7.64 -12.68
N LEU A 120 13.66 -8.18 -11.86
CA LEU A 120 12.39 -8.76 -12.30
C LEU A 120 11.47 -7.71 -12.93
N SER A 121 11.40 -6.50 -12.35
CA SER A 121 10.63 -5.41 -12.95
C SER A 121 11.11 -5.05 -14.35
N MET A 122 12.43 -4.99 -14.55
CA MET A 122 13.04 -4.76 -15.85
C MET A 122 12.82 -5.94 -16.81
N LYS A 123 13.06 -7.17 -16.35
CA LYS A 123 12.92 -8.40 -17.15
C LYS A 123 11.52 -8.59 -17.69
N PHE A 124 10.50 -8.29 -16.87
CA PHE A 124 9.08 -8.47 -17.22
C PHE A 124 8.42 -7.17 -17.71
N SER A 125 9.14 -6.05 -17.76
CA SER A 125 8.62 -4.73 -18.14
C SER A 125 7.35 -4.38 -17.35
N CYS A 126 7.36 -4.65 -16.03
CA CYS A 126 6.21 -4.42 -15.14
C CYS A 126 6.57 -3.51 -13.96
N VAL A 127 5.57 -2.88 -13.38
CA VAL A 127 5.73 -2.13 -12.13
C VAL A 127 5.75 -3.10 -10.96
N VAL A 128 6.80 -3.06 -10.12
CA VAL A 128 6.85 -3.80 -8.86
C VAL A 128 6.64 -2.82 -7.69
N ILE A 129 5.58 -3.04 -6.92
CA ILE A 129 5.28 -2.30 -5.69
C ILE A 129 5.61 -3.21 -4.51
N ALA A 130 6.68 -2.91 -3.79
CA ALA A 130 7.04 -3.61 -2.57
C ALA A 130 6.61 -2.79 -1.34
N LEU A 131 5.75 -3.37 -0.51
CA LEU A 131 5.41 -2.78 0.78
C LEU A 131 6.55 -3.04 1.76
N SER A 132 6.89 -2.06 2.57
CA SER A 132 7.95 -2.16 3.57
C SER A 132 7.50 -1.55 4.89
N GLN A 133 7.79 -2.25 5.98
CA GLN A 133 7.55 -1.72 7.32
C GLN A 133 8.62 -0.67 7.67
N LEU A 134 8.16 0.37 8.36
CA LEU A 134 9.05 1.35 8.98
C LEU A 134 9.59 0.83 10.32
N ASN A 135 10.70 1.40 10.78
CA ASN A 135 11.25 1.09 12.09
C ASN A 135 10.27 1.49 13.19
N ARG A 136 9.98 0.56 14.12
CA ARG A 136 9.07 0.81 15.26
C ARG A 136 9.53 1.95 16.18
N ALA A 137 10.82 2.25 16.23
CA ALA A 137 11.32 3.40 16.96
C ALA A 137 10.68 4.74 16.54
N LEU A 138 10.14 4.82 15.32
CA LEU A 138 9.41 6.00 14.84
C LEU A 138 8.11 6.25 15.63
N GLU A 139 7.45 5.21 16.15
CA GLU A 139 6.19 5.34 16.89
C GLU A 139 6.35 6.19 18.16
N SER A 140 7.55 6.20 18.75
CA SER A 140 7.88 7.03 19.92
C SER A 140 8.35 8.44 19.57
N GLN A 141 8.62 8.71 18.28
CA GLN A 141 9.11 9.99 17.78
C GLN A 141 7.95 10.74 17.11
N ASN A 142 7.54 11.84 17.70
CA ASN A 142 6.43 12.64 17.16
C ASN A 142 6.87 13.46 15.91
N ARG A 143 7.29 12.76 14.85
CA ARG A 143 7.74 13.35 13.58
C ARG A 143 7.25 12.54 12.38
N ASP A 144 7.26 13.15 11.21
CA ASP A 144 6.99 12.45 9.95
C ASP A 144 8.09 11.41 9.63
N PRO A 145 7.74 10.31 8.97
CA PRO A 145 8.69 9.31 8.47
C PRO A 145 9.67 9.92 7.46
N ALA A 146 10.91 9.44 7.49
CA ALA A 146 11.97 9.76 6.54
C ALA A 146 12.52 8.48 5.90
N LEU A 147 13.30 8.59 4.82
CA LEU A 147 13.93 7.44 4.15
C LEU A 147 14.79 6.61 5.11
N SER A 148 15.47 7.25 6.07
CA SER A 148 16.26 6.60 7.11
C SER A 148 15.45 5.71 8.07
N ASP A 149 14.12 5.83 8.09
CA ASP A 149 13.24 4.99 8.92
C ASP A 149 12.82 3.70 8.22
N LEU A 150 13.15 3.52 6.97
CA LEU A 150 13.01 2.23 6.30
C LEU A 150 13.93 1.23 6.99
N ARG A 151 13.38 0.17 7.55
CA ARG A 151 14.14 -0.87 8.24
C ARG A 151 15.06 -1.58 7.25
N GLU A 152 16.35 -1.76 7.60
CA GLU A 152 17.36 -2.39 6.73
C GLU A 152 17.62 -1.61 5.43
N SER A 153 17.58 -0.29 5.48
CA SER A 153 17.10 0.67 4.51
C SER A 153 18.00 1.08 3.35
N GLY A 154 19.31 0.94 3.46
CA GLY A 154 20.21 1.49 2.42
C GLY A 154 19.92 0.93 1.02
N SER A 155 19.67 -0.37 0.91
CA SER A 155 19.38 -1.03 -0.35
C SER A 155 17.95 -0.77 -0.86
N ILE A 156 16.95 -0.72 0.04
CA ILE A 156 15.57 -0.41 -0.35
C ILE A 156 15.53 0.97 -1.00
N GLU A 157 16.20 1.94 -0.38
CA GLU A 157 16.29 3.28 -0.95
C GLU A 157 17.06 3.27 -2.28
N GLN A 158 18.22 2.60 -2.36
CA GLN A 158 19.07 2.63 -3.56
C GLN A 158 18.41 1.98 -4.77
N ASP A 159 17.79 0.82 -4.61
CA ASP A 159 17.24 0.01 -5.69
C ASP A 159 15.87 0.50 -6.18
N SER A 160 15.10 1.21 -5.34
CA SER A 160 13.79 1.74 -5.73
C SER A 160 13.90 2.95 -6.67
N ASP A 161 13.00 3.05 -7.64
CA ASP A 161 12.85 4.24 -8.50
C ASP A 161 12.05 5.34 -7.79
N ALA A 162 11.11 4.95 -6.94
CA ALA A 162 10.32 5.85 -6.12
C ALA A 162 10.07 5.27 -4.73
N VAL A 163 9.99 6.11 -3.72
CA VAL A 163 9.61 5.74 -2.35
C VAL A 163 8.50 6.65 -1.88
N ILE A 164 7.38 6.05 -1.49
CA ILE A 164 6.24 6.77 -0.89
C ILE A 164 6.14 6.37 0.57
N LEU A 165 6.29 7.34 1.47
CA LEU A 165 6.11 7.18 2.90
C LEU A 165 4.69 7.58 3.29
N LEU A 166 4.03 6.73 4.07
CA LEU A 166 2.67 6.97 4.54
C LEU A 166 2.69 7.34 6.02
N ASN A 167 1.99 8.40 6.38
CA ASN A 167 1.81 8.80 7.77
C ASN A 167 0.37 9.25 8.03
N VAL A 168 -0.16 8.89 9.21
CA VAL A 168 -1.45 9.41 9.67
C VAL A 168 -1.22 10.83 10.18
N LYS A 169 -1.73 11.82 9.44
CA LYS A 169 -1.67 13.24 9.84
C LYS A 169 -2.70 13.55 10.92
N GLU A 170 -3.92 13.05 10.72
CA GLU A 170 -5.05 13.35 11.58
C GLU A 170 -6.03 12.19 11.60
N ARG A 171 -6.57 11.89 12.75
CA ARG A 171 -7.65 10.91 12.93
C ARG A 171 -8.96 11.66 13.07
N LEU A 172 -9.81 11.49 12.08
CA LEU A 172 -11.13 12.11 12.05
C LEU A 172 -12.17 11.21 12.73
N GLU A 173 -13.32 11.80 13.02
CA GLU A 173 -14.53 11.05 13.39
C GLU A 173 -14.97 10.15 12.22
N ASP A 174 -15.98 9.29 12.43
CA ASP A 174 -16.55 8.40 11.41
C ASP A 174 -15.60 7.40 10.74
N PHE A 175 -14.55 6.97 11.44
CA PHE A 175 -13.57 5.99 10.95
C PHE A 175 -12.78 6.44 9.73
N ASN A 176 -12.56 7.72 9.57
CA ASN A 176 -11.71 8.28 8.53
C ASN A 176 -10.40 8.81 9.13
N ASP A 177 -9.32 8.72 8.36
CA ASP A 177 -8.03 9.33 8.69
C ASP A 177 -7.57 10.20 7.52
N VAL A 178 -6.94 11.33 7.82
CA VAL A 178 -6.16 12.07 6.83
C VAL A 178 -4.76 11.45 6.79
N ILE A 179 -4.41 10.90 5.63
CA ILE A 179 -3.11 10.27 5.40
C ILE A 179 -2.25 11.21 4.56
N LYS A 180 -1.05 11.46 5.02
CA LYS A 180 0.00 12.12 4.28
C LYS A 180 0.75 11.08 3.43
N LEU A 181 0.74 11.25 2.11
CA LEU A 181 1.54 10.49 1.16
C LEU A 181 2.73 11.36 0.78
N ASN A 182 3.92 11.00 1.27
CA ASN A 182 5.16 11.71 0.97
C ASN A 182 5.95 10.91 -0.07
N LEU A 183 6.01 11.40 -1.31
CA LEU A 183 6.94 10.92 -2.32
C LEU A 183 8.35 11.41 -1.92
N ALA A 184 9.02 10.62 -1.08
CA ALA A 184 10.30 10.98 -0.48
C ALA A 184 11.49 10.76 -1.41
N LYS A 185 11.32 9.90 -2.42
CA LYS A 185 12.29 9.64 -3.50
C LYS A 185 11.56 9.44 -4.82
N ALA A 186 12.10 10.00 -5.88
CA ALA A 186 11.73 9.71 -7.27
C ALA A 186 12.94 9.94 -8.17
N ARG A 187 13.13 9.07 -9.20
CA ARG A 187 14.23 9.24 -10.18
C ARG A 187 13.87 10.21 -11.28
N ASP A 188 12.60 10.16 -11.72
CA ASP A 188 12.18 10.82 -12.97
C ASP A 188 11.11 11.91 -12.77
N CYS A 189 10.82 12.28 -11.52
CA CYS A 189 9.89 13.37 -11.21
C CYS A 189 10.25 14.07 -9.90
N GLU A 190 9.62 15.22 -9.65
CA GLU A 190 9.78 15.96 -8.41
C GLU A 190 9.17 15.21 -7.23
N VAL A 191 9.85 15.28 -6.08
CA VAL A 191 9.33 14.79 -4.80
C VAL A 191 8.29 15.75 -4.23
N GLY A 192 7.41 15.26 -3.38
CA GLY A 192 6.36 16.10 -2.83
C GLY A 192 5.43 15.35 -1.89
N VAL A 193 4.50 16.09 -1.30
CA VAL A 193 3.54 15.56 -0.34
C VAL A 193 2.13 15.88 -0.80
N ILE A 194 1.26 14.89 -0.75
CA ILE A 194 -0.17 15.06 -0.90
C ILE A 194 -0.92 14.49 0.31
N GLU A 195 -2.10 15.01 0.56
CA GLU A 195 -2.98 14.54 1.61
C GLU A 195 -4.20 13.86 0.99
N VAL A 196 -4.58 12.73 1.56
CA VAL A 196 -5.72 11.93 1.11
C VAL A 196 -6.57 11.50 2.29
N LEU A 197 -7.85 11.31 2.06
CA LEU A 197 -8.76 10.74 3.05
C LEU A 197 -8.76 9.21 2.93
N PHE A 198 -8.57 8.53 4.03
CA PHE A 198 -8.64 7.07 4.13
C PHE A 198 -9.82 6.64 4.98
N SER A 199 -10.73 5.88 4.41
CA SER A 199 -11.86 5.29 5.13
C SER A 199 -11.49 3.91 5.67
N LYS A 200 -11.37 3.78 7.00
CA LYS A 200 -11.12 2.49 7.68
C LYS A 200 -12.25 1.48 7.50
N ARG A 201 -13.48 1.95 7.24
CA ARG A 201 -14.64 1.07 7.04
C ARG A 201 -14.57 0.32 5.73
N THR A 202 -14.04 0.96 4.69
CA THR A 202 -14.03 0.43 3.33
C THR A 202 -12.63 0.18 2.78
N GLY A 203 -11.57 0.71 3.41
CA GLY A 203 -10.21 0.66 2.88
C GLY A 203 -9.99 1.54 1.65
N ARG A 204 -10.85 2.56 1.43
CA ARG A 204 -10.76 3.46 0.26
C ARG A 204 -9.95 4.70 0.58
N PHE A 205 -9.17 5.10 -0.40
CA PHE A 205 -8.58 6.42 -0.46
C PHE A 205 -9.42 7.33 -1.37
N SER A 206 -9.54 8.60 -1.00
CA SER A 206 -10.20 9.64 -1.81
C SER A 206 -9.47 10.96 -1.64
N ALA A 207 -9.77 11.92 -2.52
CA ALA A 207 -9.21 13.27 -2.40
C ALA A 207 -9.60 13.88 -1.04
N TYR A 208 -8.65 14.52 -0.38
CA TYR A 208 -8.88 15.30 0.82
C TYR A 208 -8.85 16.79 0.45
N HIS A 209 -9.91 17.49 0.79
CA HIS A 209 -9.98 18.93 0.69
C HIS A 209 -9.99 19.48 2.10
N ALA A 210 -8.87 20.07 2.51
CA ALA A 210 -8.80 20.73 3.82
C ALA A 210 -9.93 21.77 3.92
N PRO A 211 -10.64 21.86 5.06
CA PRO A 211 -11.61 22.92 5.27
C PRO A 211 -10.93 24.27 5.03
N ARG A 212 -11.53 25.12 4.21
CA ARG A 212 -11.06 26.50 4.09
C ARG A 212 -11.21 27.13 5.46
N LEU A 213 -10.11 27.50 6.08
CA LEU A 213 -10.17 28.34 7.28
C LEU A 213 -10.92 29.62 6.89
N ASN A 214 -12.09 29.83 7.48
CA ASN A 214 -12.75 31.12 7.38
C ASN A 214 -11.79 32.16 7.96
N ASP A 215 -11.51 33.21 7.23
CA ASP A 215 -10.59 34.29 7.63
C ASP A 215 -10.95 34.97 8.99
N ASN A 216 -12.10 34.60 9.58
CA ASN A 216 -12.58 35.09 10.87
C ASN A 216 -12.02 34.33 12.08
N GLU A 217 -11.29 33.24 11.91
CA GLU A 217 -10.68 32.45 13.00
C GLU A 217 -9.14 32.61 13.07
N LYS A 218 -8.63 33.78 12.76
CA LYS A 218 -7.23 34.09 13.10
C LYS A 218 -7.08 34.02 14.61
N PRO A 219 -6.18 33.22 15.19
CA PRO A 219 -5.93 33.25 16.61
C PRO A 219 -5.50 34.64 17.02
N LYS A 220 -6.25 35.26 17.93
CA LYS A 220 -5.88 36.59 18.49
C LYS A 220 -4.46 36.49 19.03
N PRO A 221 -3.57 37.45 18.69
CA PRO A 221 -2.23 37.46 19.26
C PRO A 221 -2.36 37.54 20.78
N LYS A 222 -1.66 36.62 21.47
CA LYS A 222 -1.59 36.64 22.94
C LYS A 222 -0.99 38.01 23.31
N SER A 223 -1.80 38.86 23.94
CA SER A 223 -1.36 40.10 24.51
C SER A 223 -0.21 39.86 25.46
N GLY A 224 0.96 40.42 25.14
CA GLY A 224 2.15 40.34 25.99
C GLY A 224 1.86 40.89 27.38
N TRP A 225 2.29 40.17 28.36
CA TRP A 225 2.43 40.66 29.70
C TRP A 225 3.60 41.67 29.71
N MET A 226 3.28 42.94 29.85
CA MET A 226 4.21 43.90 30.42
C MET A 226 3.99 43.88 31.93
N GLY A 227 5.04 43.67 32.68
CA GLY A 227 5.09 43.76 34.13
C GLY A 227 6.38 43.19 34.64
#